data_e9233972055d0f9b89ec67d743c97db4
#
_entry.id   e9233972055d0f9b89ec67d743c97db4
#
_cell.length_a   1.000
_cell.length_b   1.000
_cell.length_c   1.000
_cell.angle_alpha   90.00
_cell.angle_beta   90.00
_cell.angle_gamma   90.00
#
_symmetry.space_group_name_H-M   'P 1'
#
loop_
_entity.id
_entity.type
_entity.pdbx_description
1 polymer ?
#
loop_
_entity_poly.entity_id
_entity_poly.type
_entity_poly.pdbx_seq_one_letter_code
_entity_poly.pdbx_strand_id
1 'polypeptide(L)'
;MLLENENFTIYEVESLKEEFISELQNDSVTIDMQNVSKIDMSAISLLISLKKSTQNQNKKFHLQNCSDAVLMSLSVCGCDSYLGVYGG
;
A
#
# COMPACT_ATOMS: atom_id res chain seq x y z
N MET A 1 0.46 2.73 -9.98
CA MET A 1 1.53 1.72 -9.90
C MET A 1 0.92 0.36 -9.66
N LEU A 2 1.17 -0.58 -10.53
CA LEU A 2 0.71 -1.96 -10.38
C LEU A 2 1.81 -2.79 -9.73
N LEU A 3 1.48 -3.44 -8.61
CA LEU A 3 2.39 -4.40 -7.99
C LEU A 3 2.24 -5.74 -8.69
N GLU A 4 3.32 -6.22 -9.28
CA GLU A 4 3.31 -7.51 -9.98
C GLU A 4 3.58 -8.68 -9.06
N ASN A 5 4.07 -8.40 -7.85
CA ASN A 5 4.43 -9.42 -6.87
C ASN A 5 3.19 -10.02 -6.23
N GLU A 6 3.14 -11.33 -6.12
CA GLU A 6 2.11 -12.02 -5.37
C GLU A 6 2.28 -11.81 -3.87
N ASN A 7 3.52 -11.74 -3.41
CA ASN A 7 3.85 -11.46 -2.01
C ASN A 7 4.34 -10.02 -1.88
N PHE A 8 3.83 -9.34 -0.86
CA PHE A 8 4.32 -8.02 -0.49
C PHE A 8 4.71 -8.10 0.99
N THR A 9 5.94 -8.51 1.23
CA THR A 9 6.48 -8.77 2.56
C THR A 9 7.82 -8.06 2.73
N ILE A 10 8.46 -8.26 3.89
CA ILE A 10 9.77 -7.66 4.15
C ILE A 10 10.79 -7.96 3.04
N TYR A 11 10.65 -9.11 2.37
CA TYR A 11 11.58 -9.50 1.30
C TYR A 11 11.43 -8.65 0.04
N GLU A 12 10.22 -8.13 -0.23
CA GLU A 12 9.95 -7.29 -1.39
C GLU A 12 10.06 -5.80 -1.09
N VAL A 13 9.92 -5.39 0.18
CA VAL A 13 9.88 -3.98 0.59
C VAL A 13 11.11 -3.23 0.10
N GLU A 14 12.30 -3.79 0.27
CA GLU A 14 13.53 -3.13 -0.13
C GLU A 14 13.61 -2.90 -1.65
N SER A 15 13.20 -3.89 -2.43
CA SER A 15 13.24 -3.77 -3.88
C SER A 15 12.19 -2.82 -4.43
N LEU A 16 11.06 -2.67 -3.72
CA LEU A 16 9.96 -1.81 -4.16
C LEU A 16 10.06 -0.39 -3.62
N LYS A 17 10.89 -0.16 -2.61
CA LYS A 17 10.96 1.10 -1.90
C LYS A 17 11.26 2.28 -2.81
N GLU A 18 12.21 2.13 -3.73
CA GLU A 18 12.57 3.20 -4.65
C GLU A 18 11.43 3.51 -5.63
N GLU A 19 10.71 2.50 -6.07
CA GLU A 19 9.56 2.70 -6.95
C GLU A 19 8.46 3.47 -6.23
N PHE A 20 8.20 3.17 -4.97
CA PHE A 20 7.24 3.90 -4.16
C PHE A 20 7.66 5.35 -3.95
N ILE A 21 8.93 5.58 -3.68
CA ILE A 21 9.46 6.96 -3.52
C ILE A 21 9.28 7.73 -4.83
N SER A 22 9.53 7.08 -5.96
CA SER A 22 9.33 7.71 -7.27
C SER A 22 7.87 8.09 -7.50
N GLU A 23 6.93 7.28 -7.04
CA GLU A 23 5.50 7.59 -7.15
C GLU A 23 5.11 8.85 -6.37
N LEU A 24 5.84 9.19 -5.32
CA LEU A 24 5.58 10.40 -4.53
C LEU A 24 5.81 11.68 -5.31
N GLN A 25 6.44 11.62 -6.47
CA GLN A 25 6.63 12.79 -7.32
C GLN A 25 5.38 13.14 -8.12
N ASN A 26 4.42 12.25 -8.19
CA ASN A 26 3.15 12.48 -8.86
C ASN A 26 2.19 13.23 -7.94
N ASP A 27 1.18 13.89 -8.52
CA ASP A 27 0.16 14.62 -7.76
C ASP A 27 -0.74 13.68 -6.95
N SER A 28 -0.85 12.43 -7.38
CA SER A 28 -1.57 11.40 -6.64
C SER A 28 -0.82 10.09 -6.73
N VAL A 29 -0.93 9.28 -5.67
CA VAL A 29 -0.31 7.96 -5.59
C VAL A 29 -1.42 6.93 -5.60
N THR A 30 -1.43 6.06 -6.59
CA THR A 30 -2.38 4.96 -6.69
C THR A 30 -1.60 3.66 -6.78
N ILE A 31 -1.85 2.76 -5.85
CA ILE A 31 -1.20 1.45 -5.79
C ILE A 31 -2.25 0.38 -6.09
N ASP A 32 -2.03 -0.38 -7.15
CA ASP A 32 -2.92 -1.47 -7.53
C ASP A 32 -2.40 -2.76 -6.91
N MET A 33 -3.22 -3.37 -6.07
CA MET A 33 -2.86 -4.54 -5.27
C MET A 33 -3.49 -5.83 -5.81
N GLN A 34 -3.97 -5.83 -7.05
CA GLN A 34 -4.75 -6.96 -7.56
C GLN A 34 -3.98 -8.28 -7.57
N ASN A 35 -2.65 -8.23 -7.71
CA ASN A 35 -1.82 -9.44 -7.75
C ASN A 35 -1.32 -9.85 -6.36
N VAL A 36 -1.50 -9.02 -5.36
CA VAL A 36 -0.97 -9.28 -4.02
C VAL A 36 -1.93 -10.18 -3.24
N SER A 37 -1.44 -11.34 -2.83
CA SER A 37 -2.22 -12.28 -2.02
C SER A 37 -1.68 -12.40 -0.59
N LYS A 38 -0.46 -11.95 -0.34
CA LYS A 38 0.14 -12.01 1.00
C LYS A 38 0.83 -10.70 1.33
N ILE A 39 0.58 -10.19 2.53
CA ILE A 39 1.15 -8.93 3.01
C ILE A 39 1.54 -9.11 4.48
N ASP A 40 2.64 -8.48 4.91
CA ASP A 40 3.06 -8.50 6.31
C ASP A 40 3.16 -7.08 6.88
N MET A 41 3.53 -6.98 8.16
CA MET A 41 3.60 -5.69 8.84
C MET A 41 4.66 -4.75 8.25
N SER A 42 5.73 -5.29 7.69
CA SER A 42 6.75 -4.45 7.03
C SER A 42 6.17 -3.72 5.84
N ALA A 43 5.40 -4.43 5.02
CA ALA A 43 4.72 -3.83 3.87
C ALA A 43 3.64 -2.85 4.30
N ILE A 44 2.86 -3.19 5.33
CA ILE A 44 1.82 -2.30 5.85
C ILE A 44 2.46 -1.01 6.38
N SER A 45 3.58 -1.12 7.08
CA SER A 45 4.31 0.06 7.57
C SER A 45 4.78 0.95 6.44
N LEU A 46 5.24 0.36 5.33
CA LEU A 46 5.63 1.14 4.15
C LEU A 46 4.43 1.87 3.55
N LEU A 47 3.29 1.22 3.43
CA LEU A 47 2.07 1.85 2.92
C LEU A 47 1.62 3.01 3.81
N ILE A 48 1.71 2.85 5.13
CA ILE A 48 1.38 3.91 6.08
C ILE A 48 2.33 5.10 5.90
N SER A 49 3.62 4.84 5.73
CA SER A 49 4.62 5.89 5.49
C SER A 49 4.33 6.66 4.21
N LEU A 50 3.93 5.95 3.15
CA LEU A 50 3.54 6.59 1.89
C LEU A 50 2.32 7.47 2.08
N LYS A 51 1.33 6.99 2.80
CA LYS A 51 0.10 7.76 3.08
C LYS A 51 0.44 9.05 3.82
N LYS A 52 1.28 8.96 4.84
CA LYS A 52 1.72 10.14 5.60
C LYS A 52 2.45 11.14 4.71
N SER A 53 3.33 10.65 3.85
CA SER A 53 4.07 11.52 2.93
C SER A 53 3.14 12.24 1.96
N THR A 54 2.14 11.55 1.43
CA THR A 54 1.16 12.19 0.53
C THR A 54 0.33 13.23 1.25
N GLN A 55 -0.07 12.96 2.49
CA GLN A 55 -0.82 13.92 3.30
C GLN A 55 0.00 15.18 3.57
N ASN A 56 1.28 15.02 3.88
CA ASN A 56 2.17 16.16 4.14
C ASN A 56 2.40 17.03 2.91
N GLN A 57 2.23 16.46 1.72
CA GLN A 57 2.40 17.16 0.45
C GLN A 57 1.08 17.56 -0.19
N ASN A 58 -0.03 17.41 0.51
CA ASN A 58 -1.38 17.67 0.00
C ASN A 58 -1.71 16.86 -1.27
N LYS A 59 -1.20 15.63 -1.32
CA LYS A 59 -1.44 14.70 -2.43
C LYS A 59 -2.46 13.65 -2.03
N LYS A 60 -3.02 12.97 -3.02
CA LYS A 60 -3.99 11.90 -2.80
C LYS A 60 -3.29 10.54 -2.78
N PHE A 61 -3.82 9.62 -1.99
CA PHE A 61 -3.30 8.26 -1.89
C PHE A 61 -4.47 7.28 -2.00
N HIS A 62 -4.33 6.29 -2.89
CA HIS A 62 -5.35 5.28 -3.12
C HIS A 62 -4.72 3.89 -3.20
N LEU A 63 -5.33 2.92 -2.52
CA LEU A 63 -5.08 1.50 -2.74
C LEU A 63 -6.25 0.94 -3.52
N GLN A 64 -5.97 0.22 -4.60
CA GLN A 64 -6.99 -0.35 -5.48
C GLN A 64 -6.89 -1.86 -5.52
N ASN A 65 -8.03 -2.51 -5.71
CA ASN A 65 -8.12 -3.94 -6.00
C ASN A 65 -7.46 -4.83 -4.94
N CYS A 66 -7.60 -4.46 -3.67
CA CYS A 66 -7.08 -5.28 -2.58
C CYS A 66 -7.85 -6.60 -2.51
N SER A 67 -7.11 -7.71 -2.44
CA SER A 67 -7.72 -9.03 -2.26
C SER A 67 -8.32 -9.14 -0.85
N ASP A 68 -9.18 -10.13 -0.65
CA ASP A 68 -9.78 -10.38 0.66
C ASP A 68 -8.71 -10.64 1.72
N ALA A 69 -7.63 -11.34 1.35
CA ALA A 69 -6.54 -11.63 2.26
C ALA A 69 -5.82 -10.34 2.70
N VAL A 70 -5.58 -9.42 1.76
CA VAL A 70 -4.98 -8.13 2.08
C VAL A 70 -5.90 -7.28 2.93
N LEU A 71 -7.19 -7.21 2.59
CA LEU A 71 -8.18 -6.48 3.37
C LEU A 71 -8.27 -7.00 4.80
N MET A 72 -8.24 -8.32 4.97
CA MET A 72 -8.28 -8.94 6.30
C MET A 72 -7.04 -8.56 7.11
N SER A 73 -5.87 -8.60 6.51
CA SER A 73 -4.62 -8.23 7.20
C SER A 73 -4.64 -6.77 7.63
N LEU A 74 -5.13 -5.88 6.79
CA LEU A 74 -5.25 -4.46 7.12
C LEU A 74 -6.26 -4.22 8.22
N SER A 75 -7.37 -4.95 8.20
CA SER A 75 -8.43 -4.83 9.20
C SER A 75 -7.96 -5.32 10.57
N VAL A 76 -7.23 -6.42 10.62
CA VAL A 76 -6.73 -6.99 11.87
C VAL A 76 -5.82 -6.01 12.61
N CYS A 77 -4.98 -5.27 11.89
CA CYS A 77 -4.10 -4.27 12.51
C CYS A 77 -4.74 -2.89 12.64
N GLY A 78 -6.00 -2.73 12.22
CA GLY A 78 -6.72 -1.46 12.30
C GLY A 78 -6.25 -0.41 11.31
N CYS A 79 -5.56 -0.82 10.26
CA CYS A 79 -4.98 0.11 9.29
C CYS A 79 -5.89 0.38 8.08
N ASP A 80 -6.97 -0.37 7.92
CA ASP A 80 -7.86 -0.25 6.78
C ASP A 80 -8.50 1.13 6.66
N SER A 81 -8.99 1.67 7.77
CA SER A 81 -9.59 3.01 7.80
C SER A 81 -8.55 4.08 7.46
N TYR A 82 -7.37 3.96 8.03
CA TYR A 82 -6.30 4.94 7.81
C TYR A 82 -5.87 4.96 6.34
N LEU A 83 -5.78 3.80 5.71
CA LEU A 83 -5.38 3.70 4.31
C LEU A 83 -6.53 3.96 3.34
N GLY A 84 -7.75 4.16 3.85
CA GLY A 84 -8.90 4.43 3.01
C GLY A 84 -9.40 3.21 2.24
N VAL A 85 -9.15 2.02 2.77
CA VAL A 85 -9.54 0.76 2.14
C VAL A 85 -10.66 0.15 2.96
N TYR A 86 -11.78 -0.13 2.32
CA TYR A 86 -12.93 -0.72 2.98
C TYR A 86 -13.22 -2.09 2.37
N GLY A 87 -13.46 -3.07 3.24
CA GLY A 87 -13.80 -4.40 2.82
C GLY A 87 -15.14 -4.44 2.10
N GLY A 88 -15.21 -5.14 1.04
CA GLY A 88 -16.47 -5.32 0.33
C GLY A 88 -16.34 -5.21 -1.14
#